data_da039ff8611ef0b3e64d20a8366f617b
#
_entry.id   da039ff8611ef0b3e64d20a8366f617b
#
_cell.length_a   1.000
_cell.length_b   1.000
_cell.length_c   1.000
_cell.angle_alpha   90.00
_cell.angle_beta   90.00
_cell.angle_gamma   90.00
#
_symmetry.space_group_name_H-M   'P 1'
#
loop_
_entity.id
_entity.type
_entity.pdbx_description
1 polymer ?
#
loop_
_entity_poly.entity_id
_entity_poly.type
_entity_poly.pdbx_seq_one_letter_code
_entity_poly.pdbx_strand_id
1 'polypeptide(L)'
;SCGSKMEVTQAPEAEPVNTESTAAVNHVERAGSEKPQMNIPPAAGKAGIGIVALIVLLVVIFKVAGCGKTKVDLNDYLSISVAGTDTVGTASYSFDSNGLFMKLAETIGVKDEDAADPYYLLNSLTSGSKKWKKLSDLYSMMDSTFQGSLDKTTDLSNGDEIVFEWNNNKDQMEQIEKDFKVSFSCKEMKKDVEGLAKIQEFDPFEDVEVKFSGYAPNGTAEIQNNSEYNYETPYLDFELDKRDGLSNGDKVTVSVANTAGDEDTFRENCIRDWGVAPSAVTKEYTVEGLDEMEDYDPFEHIIVSFSGTSPDTTINITNNTGIEDLEFEADKYEKLKLGDTVTVTAKGYYDEDPAELCAYEGKNLTVTSKEYTVENVPKYADQLSEIPQDMLDKMDQNAQDKLNAYAANNWSDEERLVGISLEGEYFLYVKDGADTYDYWSGESTYNKLFLVYKVSAEADGKPYEYYYYSRFSNIIIMEDGTCSLDMSAIATPDDTISVDGYYYYHGYADLDTLKYKTVTANLDNYTYEEKFD
;
A
#
# COMPACT_ATOMS: atom_id res chain seq x y z
N SER A 1 39.57 10.79 34.30
CA SER A 1 40.53 10.22 33.35
C SER A 1 40.24 8.74 33.12
N CYS A 2 39.57 8.43 32.06
CA CYS A 2 39.81 7.25 31.25
C CYS A 2 38.95 7.38 30.00
N GLY A 3 39.62 7.63 28.89
CA GLY A 3 38.96 7.67 27.57
C GLY A 3 38.79 6.25 27.02
N SER A 4 37.68 6.01 26.38
CA SER A 4 37.48 4.88 25.48
C SER A 4 37.17 5.42 24.11
N LYS A 5 38.03 5.14 23.15
CA LYS A 5 37.88 5.46 21.72
C LYS A 5 36.77 4.61 21.14
N MET A 6 35.82 5.25 20.45
CA MET A 6 34.93 4.58 19.49
C MET A 6 35.68 4.40 18.17
N GLU A 7 35.77 3.17 17.69
CA GLU A 7 36.17 2.83 16.33
C GLU A 7 34.95 3.04 15.39
N VAL A 8 35.19 3.87 14.39
CA VAL A 8 34.27 4.10 13.28
C VAL A 8 34.52 3.02 12.22
N THR A 9 33.55 2.13 11.99
CA THR A 9 33.58 1.16 10.89
C THR A 9 33.11 1.87 9.62
N GLN A 10 34.00 1.94 8.63
CA GLN A 10 33.70 2.46 7.28
C GLN A 10 32.79 1.52 6.51
N ALA A 11 31.81 2.10 5.81
CA ALA A 11 30.99 1.44 4.79
C ALA A 11 31.79 1.23 3.49
N PRO A 12 31.51 0.18 2.69
CA PRO A 12 32.22 -0.05 1.45
C PRO A 12 31.81 0.91 0.33
N GLU A 13 32.79 1.39 -0.41
CA GLU A 13 32.73 2.22 -1.59
C GLU A 13 32.00 1.52 -2.74
N ALA A 14 31.11 2.26 -3.41
CA ALA A 14 30.47 1.88 -4.67
C ALA A 14 31.42 2.23 -5.84
N GLU A 15 31.66 1.27 -6.74
CA GLU A 15 32.39 1.46 -7.99
C GLU A 15 31.58 2.33 -9.00
N PRO A 16 32.24 3.14 -9.83
CA PRO A 16 31.56 4.04 -10.77
C PRO A 16 31.21 3.32 -12.08
N VAL A 17 29.95 3.48 -12.49
CA VAL A 17 29.46 3.12 -13.83
C VAL A 17 30.04 4.09 -14.85
N ASN A 18 30.77 3.56 -15.82
CA ASN A 18 31.38 4.29 -16.93
C ASN A 18 30.37 4.47 -18.06
N THR A 19 29.93 5.69 -18.28
CA THR A 19 29.18 6.11 -19.49
C THR A 19 30.17 6.68 -20.48
N GLU A 20 30.46 5.98 -21.55
CA GLU A 20 31.03 6.60 -22.76
C GLU A 20 30.09 6.43 -23.94
N SER A 21 29.56 7.58 -24.36
CA SER A 21 28.96 7.87 -25.64
C SER A 21 30.09 8.13 -26.66
N THR A 22 30.12 7.39 -27.75
CA THR A 22 30.76 7.89 -28.99
C THR A 22 30.01 7.41 -30.21
N ALA A 23 29.46 8.39 -30.92
CA ALA A 23 29.03 8.28 -32.29
C ALA A 23 30.25 8.09 -33.18
N ALA A 24 30.18 7.16 -34.13
CA ALA A 24 31.05 7.14 -35.29
C ALA A 24 30.27 6.66 -36.53
N VAL A 25 30.10 7.59 -37.43
CA VAL A 25 29.77 7.37 -38.85
C VAL A 25 30.98 6.70 -39.51
N ASN A 26 30.79 5.61 -40.24
CA ASN A 26 31.61 5.37 -41.43
C ASN A 26 31.08 4.25 -42.35
N HIS A 27 30.96 4.65 -43.57
CA HIS A 27 31.30 4.01 -44.86
C HIS A 27 30.71 2.65 -45.24
N VAL A 28 29.97 2.77 -46.30
CA VAL A 28 29.57 1.73 -47.26
C VAL A 28 30.82 1.04 -47.87
N GLU A 29 30.88 -0.27 -47.75
CA GLU A 29 31.58 -1.11 -48.74
C GLU A 29 30.69 -2.26 -49.21
N ARG A 30 30.63 -2.36 -50.52
CA ARG A 30 29.87 -3.33 -51.30
C ARG A 30 30.67 -4.61 -51.41
N ALA A 31 30.13 -5.74 -50.98
CA ALA A 31 30.60 -7.06 -51.45
C ALA A 31 29.51 -8.11 -51.38
N GLY A 32 29.27 -8.74 -52.51
CA GLY A 32 29.03 -10.17 -52.60
C GLY A 32 27.66 -10.74 -52.22
N SER A 33 26.90 -11.04 -53.24
CA SER A 33 25.74 -11.91 -53.21
C SER A 33 26.07 -13.32 -52.68
N GLU A 34 25.53 -13.68 -51.53
CA GLU A 34 25.26 -15.08 -51.20
C GLU A 34 23.83 -15.19 -50.63
N LYS A 35 23.05 -16.07 -51.28
CA LYS A 35 21.70 -16.45 -50.86
C LYS A 35 21.77 -17.21 -49.53
N PRO A 36 21.02 -16.87 -48.49
CA PRO A 36 20.83 -17.80 -47.38
C PRO A 36 19.90 -18.94 -47.81
N GLN A 37 20.40 -20.14 -47.78
CA GLN A 37 19.56 -21.35 -47.75
C GLN A 37 18.87 -21.42 -46.38
N MET A 38 17.55 -21.27 -46.39
CA MET A 38 16.74 -21.61 -45.24
C MET A 38 16.66 -23.15 -45.08
N ASN A 39 17.29 -23.64 -44.04
CA ASN A 39 17.08 -24.99 -43.55
C ASN A 39 15.74 -25.05 -42.83
N ILE A 40 14.76 -25.70 -43.40
CA ILE A 40 13.49 -26.00 -42.79
C ILE A 40 13.61 -27.33 -42.07
N PRO A 41 13.41 -27.42 -40.73
CA PRO A 41 13.25 -28.71 -40.07
C PRO A 41 11.89 -29.30 -40.43
N PRO A 42 11.76 -30.62 -40.56
CA PRO A 42 10.48 -31.23 -40.85
C PRO A 42 9.66 -31.52 -39.59
N ALA A 43 8.37 -31.29 -39.77
CA ALA A 43 7.27 -31.81 -38.98
C ALA A 43 6.84 -31.01 -37.74
N ALA A 44 5.70 -30.34 -37.90
CA ALA A 44 4.53 -30.65 -37.07
C ALA A 44 3.34 -29.78 -37.54
N GLY A 45 2.18 -30.38 -37.57
CA GLY A 45 0.90 -29.70 -37.40
C GLY A 45 0.33 -29.04 -38.64
N LYS A 46 -0.68 -29.68 -39.16
CA LYS A 46 -1.59 -29.12 -40.14
C LYS A 46 -2.42 -28.00 -39.51
N ALA A 47 -2.10 -26.76 -39.83
CA ALA A 47 -3.07 -25.65 -39.72
C ALA A 47 -2.72 -24.61 -40.78
N GLY A 48 -3.59 -24.37 -41.64
CA GLY A 48 -3.95 -23.36 -42.58
C GLY A 48 -2.96 -22.24 -42.95
N ILE A 49 -1.92 -22.55 -43.74
CA ILE A 49 -1.32 -21.49 -44.59
C ILE A 49 -2.17 -21.42 -45.84
N GLY A 50 -2.91 -20.33 -46.01
CA GLY A 50 -3.67 -20.03 -47.20
C GLY A 50 -2.79 -20.15 -48.44
N ILE A 51 -3.08 -21.14 -49.27
CA ILE A 51 -2.41 -21.39 -50.54
C ILE A 51 -2.76 -20.21 -51.44
N VAL A 52 -1.78 -19.37 -51.74
CA VAL A 52 -1.85 -18.47 -52.91
C VAL A 52 -1.93 -19.34 -54.13
N ALA A 53 -3.12 -19.55 -54.65
CA ALA A 53 -3.32 -20.23 -55.92
C ALA A 53 -2.92 -19.29 -57.03
N LEU A 54 -1.70 -19.45 -57.53
CA LEU A 54 -1.24 -18.83 -58.75
C LEU A 54 -1.97 -19.48 -59.93
N ILE A 55 -3.05 -18.87 -60.39
CA ILE A 55 -3.72 -19.33 -61.64
C ILE A 55 -2.93 -18.75 -62.79
N VAL A 56 -2.10 -19.59 -63.42
CA VAL A 56 -1.47 -19.30 -64.69
C VAL A 56 -2.53 -19.46 -65.78
N LEU A 57 -3.03 -18.37 -66.28
CA LEU A 57 -3.96 -18.35 -67.41
C LEU A 57 -3.22 -18.61 -68.72
N LEU A 58 -3.47 -19.74 -69.36
CA LEU A 58 -2.98 -20.09 -70.69
C LEU A 58 -3.70 -19.21 -71.71
N VAL A 59 -2.98 -18.24 -72.28
CA VAL A 59 -3.49 -17.41 -73.39
C VAL A 59 -3.49 -18.24 -74.70
N VAL A 60 -4.65 -18.58 -75.17
CA VAL A 60 -4.82 -19.17 -76.51
C VAL A 60 -4.88 -18.05 -77.54
N ILE A 61 -3.84 -17.94 -78.36
CA ILE A 61 -3.75 -16.96 -79.46
C ILE A 61 -4.54 -17.44 -80.65
N PHE A 62 -5.67 -16.87 -80.97
CA PHE A 62 -6.32 -16.98 -82.29
C PHE A 62 -5.77 -15.89 -83.22
N LYS A 63 -4.98 -16.29 -84.24
CA LYS A 63 -4.67 -15.42 -85.40
C LYS A 63 -5.86 -15.34 -86.30
N VAL A 64 -6.54 -14.19 -86.33
CA VAL A 64 -7.47 -13.82 -87.42
C VAL A 64 -6.74 -12.79 -88.30
N ALA A 65 -6.34 -13.21 -89.52
CA ALA A 65 -5.81 -12.30 -90.54
C ALA A 65 -6.98 -11.48 -91.13
N GLY A 66 -7.11 -10.27 -90.71
CA GLY A 66 -8.03 -9.26 -91.23
C GLY A 66 -7.53 -7.86 -90.87
N CYS A 67 -7.60 -6.89 -91.86
CA CYS A 67 -7.13 -5.53 -91.77
C CYS A 67 -7.93 -4.74 -90.65
N GLY A 68 -7.74 -5.12 -89.39
CA GLY A 68 -8.35 -4.54 -88.22
C GLY A 68 -7.33 -4.33 -87.09
N LYS A 69 -7.61 -3.42 -86.13
CA LYS A 69 -6.79 -3.21 -84.94
C LYS A 69 -6.76 -4.52 -84.12
N THR A 70 -5.61 -4.88 -83.58
CA THR A 70 -5.47 -6.01 -82.64
C THR A 70 -6.30 -5.72 -81.39
N LYS A 71 -7.20 -6.61 -81.02
CA LYS A 71 -7.97 -6.43 -79.77
C LYS A 71 -7.11 -6.87 -78.60
N VAL A 72 -7.08 -6.06 -77.55
CA VAL A 72 -6.37 -6.34 -76.27
C VAL A 72 -7.39 -6.13 -75.15
N ASP A 73 -7.64 -7.18 -74.42
CA ASP A 73 -8.49 -7.10 -73.21
C ASP A 73 -7.60 -6.79 -72.01
N LEU A 74 -7.87 -5.67 -71.36
CA LEU A 74 -7.12 -5.27 -70.17
C LEU A 74 -7.30 -6.19 -68.98
N ASN A 75 -8.44 -6.89 -68.93
CA ASN A 75 -8.73 -7.88 -67.91
C ASN A 75 -7.81 -9.10 -67.95
N ASP A 76 -7.18 -9.38 -69.15
CA ASP A 76 -6.19 -10.45 -69.28
C ASP A 76 -4.87 -10.19 -68.47
N TYR A 77 -4.67 -8.90 -68.08
CA TYR A 77 -3.51 -8.45 -67.33
C TYR A 77 -3.85 -8.05 -65.90
N LEU A 78 -5.10 -8.21 -65.47
CA LEU A 78 -5.60 -7.91 -64.13
C LEU A 78 -5.77 -9.19 -63.35
N SER A 79 -5.24 -9.18 -62.14
CA SER A 79 -5.49 -10.24 -61.17
C SER A 79 -6.00 -9.64 -59.83
N ILE A 80 -7.02 -10.25 -59.26
CA ILE A 80 -7.57 -9.87 -57.99
C ILE A 80 -7.30 -11.03 -57.01
N SER A 81 -6.71 -10.72 -55.87
CA SER A 81 -6.44 -11.66 -54.78
C SER A 81 -7.25 -11.27 -53.54
N VAL A 82 -7.68 -12.30 -52.79
CA VAL A 82 -8.37 -12.19 -51.53
C VAL A 82 -7.61 -12.97 -50.49
N ALA A 83 -7.46 -12.44 -49.31
CA ALA A 83 -6.72 -13.08 -48.21
C ALA A 83 -7.29 -12.65 -46.86
N GLY A 84 -6.94 -13.40 -45.82
CA GLY A 84 -7.31 -13.12 -44.43
C GLY A 84 -8.38 -14.08 -43.91
N THR A 85 -9.05 -13.62 -42.86
CA THR A 85 -10.06 -14.40 -42.15
C THR A 85 -11.47 -13.90 -42.53
N ASP A 86 -12.43 -14.79 -42.53
CA ASP A 86 -13.83 -14.51 -42.82
C ASP A 86 -14.33 -13.33 -41.96
N THR A 87 -15.14 -12.42 -42.51
CA THR A 87 -15.64 -11.17 -41.94
C THR A 87 -14.63 -10.01 -41.86
N VAL A 88 -13.33 -10.27 -41.88
CA VAL A 88 -12.25 -9.24 -41.88
C VAL A 88 -11.28 -9.44 -43.03
N GLY A 89 -11.69 -10.16 -44.05
CA GLY A 89 -10.91 -10.43 -45.25
C GLY A 89 -10.53 -9.15 -45.99
N THR A 90 -9.42 -9.23 -46.73
CA THR A 90 -8.92 -8.13 -47.55
C THR A 90 -8.80 -8.54 -49.03
N ALA A 91 -9.01 -7.59 -49.93
CA ALA A 91 -8.77 -7.79 -51.34
C ALA A 91 -7.71 -6.81 -51.85
N SER A 92 -6.92 -7.27 -52.78
CA SER A 92 -5.98 -6.46 -53.52
C SER A 92 -6.02 -6.84 -55.01
N TYR A 93 -5.57 -5.96 -55.85
CA TYR A 93 -5.40 -6.26 -57.28
C TYR A 93 -3.96 -5.98 -57.71
N SER A 94 -3.53 -6.63 -58.76
CA SER A 94 -2.30 -6.33 -59.47
C SER A 94 -2.58 -6.27 -60.95
N PHE A 95 -1.99 -5.27 -61.61
CA PHE A 95 -2.06 -5.09 -63.07
C PHE A 95 -0.68 -5.34 -63.66
N ASP A 96 -0.59 -6.31 -64.58
CA ASP A 96 0.66 -6.66 -65.29
C ASP A 96 0.92 -5.67 -66.41
N SER A 97 1.37 -4.48 -66.02
CA SER A 97 1.75 -3.44 -66.97
C SER A 97 2.93 -3.87 -67.86
N ASN A 98 3.85 -4.68 -67.36
CA ASN A 98 4.96 -5.22 -68.11
C ASN A 98 4.49 -6.16 -69.20
N GLY A 99 3.63 -7.11 -68.89
CA GLY A 99 3.05 -8.02 -69.88
C GLY A 99 2.27 -7.28 -70.97
N LEU A 100 1.47 -6.27 -70.56
CA LEU A 100 0.76 -5.44 -71.52
C LEU A 100 1.74 -4.67 -72.41
N PHE A 101 2.80 -4.05 -71.82
CA PHE A 101 3.84 -3.34 -72.59
C PHE A 101 4.51 -4.25 -73.63
N MET A 102 4.92 -5.45 -73.22
CA MET A 102 5.56 -6.42 -74.13
C MET A 102 4.60 -6.82 -75.25
N LYS A 103 3.33 -6.99 -74.95
CA LYS A 103 2.27 -7.26 -75.94
C LYS A 103 2.11 -6.15 -76.96
N LEU A 104 2.11 -4.90 -76.50
CA LEU A 104 2.00 -3.73 -77.35
C LEU A 104 3.25 -3.58 -78.25
N ALA A 105 4.45 -3.88 -77.72
CA ALA A 105 5.69 -3.90 -78.48
C ALA A 105 5.67 -4.89 -79.66
N GLU A 106 5.10 -6.09 -79.45
CA GLU A 106 4.91 -7.10 -80.49
C GLU A 106 4.06 -6.55 -81.68
N THR A 107 3.05 -5.71 -81.42
CA THR A 107 2.14 -5.22 -82.42
C THR A 107 2.84 -4.30 -83.45
N ILE A 108 3.96 -3.69 -83.06
CA ILE A 108 4.80 -2.87 -83.92
C ILE A 108 6.07 -3.61 -84.46
N GLY A 109 6.08 -4.94 -84.24
CA GLY A 109 7.17 -5.80 -84.72
C GLY A 109 8.45 -5.64 -83.93
N VAL A 110 8.36 -5.40 -82.62
CA VAL A 110 9.46 -5.44 -81.67
C VAL A 110 9.19 -6.68 -80.77
N LYS A 111 10.09 -7.62 -80.90
CA LYS A 111 10.08 -8.84 -80.09
C LYS A 111 11.52 -9.18 -79.74
N ASP A 112 11.78 -9.38 -78.53
CA ASP A 112 13.06 -9.86 -78.02
C ASP A 112 12.72 -10.93 -76.98
N GLU A 113 13.02 -12.19 -77.31
CA GLU A 113 12.64 -13.36 -76.44
C GLU A 113 13.54 -13.43 -75.22
N ASP A 114 14.67 -12.71 -75.23
CA ASP A 114 15.60 -12.64 -74.10
C ASP A 114 15.35 -11.42 -73.19
N ALA A 115 14.46 -10.50 -73.59
CA ALA A 115 14.14 -9.34 -72.79
C ALA A 115 13.15 -9.71 -71.66
N ALA A 116 13.61 -9.66 -70.45
CA ALA A 116 12.85 -10.04 -69.25
C ALA A 116 11.73 -9.04 -68.88
N ASP A 117 11.91 -7.77 -69.27
CA ASP A 117 10.96 -6.68 -68.93
C ASP A 117 11.10 -5.50 -69.93
N PRO A 118 10.21 -4.47 -69.84
CA PRO A 118 10.23 -3.28 -70.67
C PRO A 118 11.56 -2.54 -70.73
N TYR A 119 12.29 -2.48 -69.65
CA TYR A 119 13.57 -1.78 -69.56
C TYR A 119 14.65 -2.45 -70.43
N TYR A 120 14.76 -3.78 -70.34
CA TYR A 120 15.70 -4.54 -71.18
C TYR A 120 15.30 -4.48 -72.63
N LEU A 121 13.99 -4.56 -72.96
CA LEU A 121 13.53 -4.44 -74.34
C LEU A 121 13.88 -3.04 -74.93
N LEU A 122 13.68 -1.99 -74.17
CA LEU A 122 14.04 -0.63 -74.59
C LEU A 122 15.55 -0.46 -74.86
N ASN A 123 16.38 -1.08 -74.01
CA ASN A 123 17.83 -1.02 -74.14
C ASN A 123 18.38 -1.86 -75.31
N SER A 124 17.65 -2.89 -75.74
CA SER A 124 18.04 -3.67 -76.96
C SER A 124 17.83 -2.91 -78.26
N LEU A 125 17.06 -1.83 -78.22
CA LEU A 125 16.75 -1.01 -79.39
C LEU A 125 17.77 0.15 -79.61
N THR A 126 17.99 0.51 -80.84
CA THR A 126 18.78 1.70 -81.14
C THR A 126 18.08 2.95 -80.59
N SER A 127 18.73 3.65 -79.68
CA SER A 127 18.22 4.88 -79.05
C SER A 127 17.88 5.94 -80.11
N GLY A 128 16.70 6.60 -79.94
CA GLY A 128 16.20 7.60 -80.88
C GLY A 128 15.56 7.05 -82.18
N SER A 129 15.56 5.73 -82.40
CA SER A 129 14.81 5.10 -83.47
C SER A 129 13.29 5.32 -83.32
N LYS A 130 12.52 5.26 -84.41
CA LYS A 130 11.04 5.42 -84.34
C LYS A 130 10.38 4.44 -83.41
N LYS A 131 10.88 3.20 -83.36
CA LYS A 131 10.37 2.13 -82.47
C LYS A 131 10.77 2.43 -81.05
N TRP A 132 12.01 2.78 -80.81
CA TRP A 132 12.48 3.16 -79.47
C TRP A 132 11.64 4.30 -78.89
N LYS A 133 11.43 5.38 -79.65
CA LYS A 133 10.65 6.53 -79.19
C LYS A 133 9.24 6.17 -78.83
N LYS A 134 8.53 5.38 -79.66
CA LYS A 134 7.19 4.94 -79.38
C LYS A 134 7.10 4.11 -78.09
N LEU A 135 8.06 3.20 -77.88
CA LEU A 135 8.06 2.35 -76.64
C LEU A 135 8.50 3.15 -75.41
N SER A 136 9.42 4.09 -75.54
CA SER A 136 9.80 5.01 -74.49
C SER A 136 8.63 5.91 -74.04
N ASP A 137 7.89 6.48 -75.02
CA ASP A 137 6.66 7.25 -74.74
C ASP A 137 5.59 6.35 -74.03
N LEU A 138 5.39 5.15 -74.54
CA LEU A 138 4.48 4.15 -73.88
C LEU A 138 4.91 3.86 -72.45
N TYR A 139 6.19 3.54 -72.23
CA TYR A 139 6.70 3.22 -70.89
C TYR A 139 6.45 4.34 -69.90
N SER A 140 6.63 5.59 -70.33
CA SER A 140 6.42 6.74 -69.45
C SER A 140 4.96 7.02 -69.08
N MET A 141 3.98 6.50 -69.85
CA MET A 141 2.58 6.78 -69.62
C MET A 141 1.76 5.55 -69.15
N MET A 142 2.37 4.35 -69.08
CA MET A 142 1.66 3.12 -68.71
C MET A 142 0.86 3.25 -67.42
N ASP A 143 1.52 3.64 -66.33
CA ASP A 143 0.92 3.72 -65.00
C ASP A 143 -0.13 4.85 -64.91
N SER A 144 0.00 5.92 -65.67
CA SER A 144 -0.99 7.02 -65.71
C SER A 144 -2.16 6.76 -66.64
N THR A 145 -2.01 5.82 -67.55
CA THR A 145 -3.05 5.48 -68.53
C THR A 145 -4.04 4.44 -68.02
N PHE A 146 -3.51 3.35 -67.46
CA PHE A 146 -4.29 2.19 -67.06
C PHE A 146 -4.43 2.17 -65.53
N GLN A 147 -5.55 2.65 -65.04
CA GLN A 147 -5.88 2.74 -63.62
C GLN A 147 -7.27 2.13 -63.34
N GLY A 148 -7.43 1.69 -62.12
CA GLY A 148 -8.70 1.22 -61.63
C GLY A 148 -8.69 1.01 -60.13
N SER A 149 -9.79 0.63 -59.55
CA SER A 149 -9.95 0.36 -58.12
C SER A 149 -10.98 -0.71 -57.87
N LEU A 150 -10.83 -1.39 -56.74
CA LEU A 150 -11.86 -2.25 -56.18
C LEU A 150 -12.88 -1.40 -55.46
N ASP A 151 -14.14 -1.80 -55.50
CA ASP A 151 -15.25 -1.17 -54.78
C ASP A 151 -15.17 -1.44 -53.27
N LYS A 152 -14.63 -2.59 -52.89
CA LYS A 152 -14.43 -2.99 -51.48
C LYS A 152 -13.09 -3.71 -51.33
N THR A 153 -12.27 -3.30 -50.35
CA THR A 153 -10.92 -3.82 -50.12
C THR A 153 -10.71 -4.41 -48.73
N THR A 154 -11.63 -4.19 -47.79
CA THR A 154 -11.58 -4.66 -46.39
C THR A 154 -12.94 -5.20 -45.95
N ASP A 155 -12.94 -5.86 -44.80
CA ASP A 155 -14.14 -6.38 -44.14
C ASP A 155 -14.95 -7.30 -45.04
N LEU A 156 -14.23 -8.17 -45.77
CA LEU A 156 -14.80 -9.14 -46.69
C LEU A 156 -15.16 -10.44 -46.01
N SER A 157 -16.28 -11.00 -46.43
CA SER A 157 -16.76 -12.31 -46.01
C SER A 157 -16.83 -13.29 -47.18
N ASN A 158 -16.67 -14.59 -46.90
CA ASN A 158 -16.92 -15.61 -47.92
C ASN A 158 -18.35 -15.48 -48.47
N GLY A 159 -18.48 -15.38 -49.81
CA GLY A 159 -19.73 -15.15 -50.50
C GLY A 159 -19.99 -13.70 -50.90
N ASP A 160 -19.15 -12.75 -50.46
CA ASP A 160 -19.21 -11.39 -50.98
C ASP A 160 -18.85 -11.38 -52.48
N GLU A 161 -19.35 -10.41 -53.23
CA GLU A 161 -18.92 -10.11 -54.58
C GLU A 161 -18.13 -8.78 -54.55
N ILE A 162 -16.93 -8.73 -55.11
CA ILE A 162 -16.12 -7.52 -55.28
C ILE A 162 -16.01 -7.17 -56.75
N VAL A 163 -16.00 -5.88 -57.03
CA VAL A 163 -16.00 -5.39 -58.43
C VAL A 163 -14.76 -4.49 -58.63
N PHE A 164 -13.99 -4.81 -59.66
CA PHE A 164 -12.94 -3.91 -60.13
C PHE A 164 -13.46 -3.04 -61.27
N GLU A 165 -13.32 -1.74 -61.13
CA GLU A 165 -13.72 -0.74 -62.10
C GLU A 165 -12.49 -0.05 -62.68
N TRP A 166 -12.44 0.04 -64.03
CA TRP A 166 -11.42 0.76 -64.74
C TRP A 166 -11.69 2.25 -64.73
N ASN A 167 -10.66 3.03 -64.41
CA ASN A 167 -10.63 4.50 -64.47
C ASN A 167 -9.51 5.00 -65.35
N ASN A 168 -9.47 4.50 -66.55
CA ASN A 168 -8.39 4.76 -67.51
C ASN A 168 -8.41 6.19 -68.04
N ASN A 169 -7.20 6.73 -68.32
CA ASN A 169 -7.06 8.00 -69.05
C ASN A 169 -7.41 7.80 -70.51
N LYS A 170 -8.59 8.24 -70.91
CA LYS A 170 -9.14 8.03 -72.24
C LYS A 170 -8.28 8.61 -73.33
N ASP A 171 -7.75 9.82 -73.18
CA ASP A 171 -6.95 10.51 -74.19
C ASP A 171 -5.60 9.77 -74.43
N GLN A 172 -4.97 9.34 -73.37
CA GLN A 172 -3.72 8.55 -73.45
C GLN A 172 -4.00 7.16 -74.05
N MET A 173 -5.08 6.54 -73.66
CA MET A 173 -5.50 5.24 -74.20
C MET A 173 -5.78 5.31 -75.71
N GLU A 174 -6.52 6.32 -76.18
CA GLU A 174 -6.74 6.56 -77.62
C GLU A 174 -5.45 6.80 -78.37
N GLN A 175 -4.48 7.51 -77.77
CA GLN A 175 -3.18 7.72 -78.34
C GLN A 175 -2.41 6.40 -78.50
N ILE A 176 -2.40 5.55 -77.50
CA ILE A 176 -1.79 4.22 -77.51
C ILE A 176 -2.45 3.34 -78.61
N GLU A 177 -3.79 3.33 -78.68
CA GLU A 177 -4.54 2.58 -79.68
C GLU A 177 -4.16 2.95 -81.07
N LYS A 178 -3.94 4.25 -81.37
CA LYS A 178 -3.50 4.75 -82.66
C LYS A 178 -2.09 4.36 -82.95
N ASP A 179 -1.13 4.55 -82.02
CA ASP A 179 0.27 4.33 -82.22
C ASP A 179 0.64 2.86 -82.37
N PHE A 180 -0.08 1.95 -81.65
CA PHE A 180 0.16 0.53 -81.67
C PHE A 180 -0.84 -0.29 -82.49
N LYS A 181 -1.81 0.39 -83.14
CA LYS A 181 -2.87 -0.23 -83.96
C LYS A 181 -3.68 -1.29 -83.23
N VAL A 182 -3.98 -1.04 -81.93
CA VAL A 182 -4.76 -1.90 -81.11
C VAL A 182 -6.13 -1.26 -80.81
N SER A 183 -7.07 -2.01 -80.23
CA SER A 183 -8.26 -1.50 -79.54
C SER A 183 -8.37 -2.21 -78.21
N PHE A 184 -8.50 -1.40 -77.15
CA PHE A 184 -8.65 -1.95 -75.80
C PHE A 184 -10.11 -2.28 -75.51
N SER A 185 -10.32 -3.40 -74.78
CA SER A 185 -11.53 -3.64 -73.98
C SER A 185 -11.18 -3.62 -72.51
N CYS A 186 -11.99 -2.91 -71.76
CA CYS A 186 -11.91 -2.79 -70.31
C CYS A 186 -13.32 -2.87 -69.73
N LYS A 187 -13.73 -4.02 -69.26
CA LYS A 187 -15.02 -4.22 -68.60
C LYS A 187 -14.75 -4.30 -67.10
N GLU A 188 -15.77 -3.96 -66.33
CA GLU A 188 -15.73 -4.28 -64.91
C GLU A 188 -15.43 -5.76 -64.73
N MET A 189 -14.63 -6.09 -63.73
CA MET A 189 -14.29 -7.47 -63.37
C MET A 189 -14.89 -7.80 -62.03
N LYS A 190 -15.78 -8.77 -62.00
CA LYS A 190 -16.40 -9.28 -60.77
C LYS A 190 -15.63 -10.48 -60.27
N LYS A 191 -15.52 -10.57 -58.99
CA LYS A 191 -14.91 -11.73 -58.32
C LYS A 191 -15.66 -12.05 -57.04
N ASP A 192 -16.09 -13.29 -56.94
CA ASP A 192 -16.62 -13.86 -55.69
C ASP A 192 -15.50 -14.05 -54.68
N VAL A 193 -15.75 -13.66 -53.43
CA VAL A 193 -14.84 -13.83 -52.30
C VAL A 193 -14.99 -15.23 -51.77
N GLU A 194 -13.94 -16.02 -51.95
CA GLU A 194 -13.88 -17.40 -51.50
C GLU A 194 -12.52 -17.71 -50.89
N GLY A 195 -12.47 -18.68 -49.96
CA GLY A 195 -11.22 -19.19 -49.42
C GLY A 195 -10.64 -18.40 -48.25
N LEU A 196 -11.41 -17.44 -47.71
CA LEU A 196 -11.06 -16.81 -46.43
C LEU A 196 -11.09 -17.88 -45.32
N ALA A 197 -10.12 -17.80 -44.41
CA ALA A 197 -10.00 -18.72 -43.29
C ALA A 197 -11.21 -18.63 -42.36
N LYS A 198 -11.68 -19.74 -41.84
CA LYS A 198 -12.74 -19.73 -40.84
C LYS A 198 -12.20 -19.18 -39.52
N ILE A 199 -13.03 -18.34 -38.86
CA ILE A 199 -12.74 -17.88 -37.52
C ILE A 199 -12.71 -19.10 -36.58
N GLN A 200 -11.65 -19.19 -35.79
CA GLN A 200 -11.54 -20.15 -34.69
C GLN A 200 -11.88 -19.48 -33.38
N GLU A 201 -12.55 -20.18 -32.49
CA GLU A 201 -12.81 -19.68 -31.14
C GLU A 201 -11.69 -20.14 -30.20
N PHE A 202 -11.30 -19.26 -29.28
CA PHE A 202 -10.40 -19.58 -28.17
C PHE A 202 -11.03 -19.12 -26.85
N ASP A 203 -10.73 -19.83 -25.76
CA ASP A 203 -11.11 -19.41 -24.41
C ASP A 203 -10.01 -18.53 -23.81
N PRO A 204 -10.23 -17.23 -23.61
CA PRO A 204 -9.25 -16.34 -22.97
C PRO A 204 -8.87 -16.76 -21.54
N PHE A 205 -9.72 -17.55 -20.89
CA PHE A 205 -9.59 -17.93 -19.49
C PHE A 205 -9.11 -19.39 -19.29
N GLU A 206 -8.64 -20.06 -20.33
CA GLU A 206 -8.21 -21.47 -20.26
C GLU A 206 -7.06 -21.65 -19.25
N ASP A 207 -6.11 -20.70 -19.23
CA ASP A 207 -4.93 -20.72 -18.36
C ASP A 207 -5.02 -19.71 -17.21
N VAL A 208 -6.21 -19.17 -16.92
CA VAL A 208 -6.44 -18.20 -15.86
C VAL A 208 -7.03 -18.88 -14.63
N GLU A 209 -6.33 -18.79 -13.52
CA GLU A 209 -6.79 -19.19 -12.20
C GLU A 209 -7.00 -17.97 -11.32
N VAL A 210 -7.99 -18.01 -10.43
CA VAL A 210 -8.16 -17.03 -9.36
C VAL A 210 -7.89 -17.73 -8.04
N LYS A 211 -6.90 -17.23 -7.29
CA LYS A 211 -6.59 -17.70 -5.95
C LYS A 211 -7.23 -16.83 -4.90
N PHE A 212 -7.88 -17.48 -3.96
CA PHE A 212 -8.48 -16.83 -2.81
C PHE A 212 -7.62 -17.13 -1.58
N SER A 213 -7.43 -16.13 -0.73
CA SER A 213 -6.66 -16.24 0.50
C SER A 213 -7.16 -15.30 1.58
N GLY A 214 -6.77 -15.59 2.83
CA GLY A 214 -7.18 -14.79 3.99
C GLY A 214 -8.43 -15.35 4.66
N TYR A 215 -9.10 -14.50 5.42
CA TYR A 215 -10.21 -14.87 6.29
C TYR A 215 -11.49 -14.15 5.88
N ALA A 216 -12.59 -14.90 5.79
CA ALA A 216 -13.91 -14.30 5.56
C ALA A 216 -14.35 -13.46 6.78
N PRO A 217 -14.92 -12.22 6.59
CA PRO A 217 -15.31 -11.58 5.34
C PRO A 217 -14.22 -10.70 4.67
N ASN A 218 -12.97 -10.79 5.08
CA ASN A 218 -11.85 -9.95 4.61
C ASN A 218 -10.90 -10.72 3.66
N GLY A 219 -11.41 -11.74 2.97
CA GLY A 219 -10.64 -12.50 2.00
C GLY A 219 -10.18 -11.65 0.81
N THR A 220 -9.12 -12.10 0.16
CA THR A 220 -8.52 -11.46 -1.02
C THR A 220 -8.52 -12.40 -2.21
N ALA A 221 -8.53 -11.83 -3.43
CA ALA A 221 -8.45 -12.54 -4.68
C ALA A 221 -7.27 -12.06 -5.52
N GLU A 222 -6.52 -13.01 -6.09
CA GLU A 222 -5.40 -12.76 -6.98
C GLU A 222 -5.55 -13.57 -8.26
N ILE A 223 -5.35 -12.91 -9.42
CA ILE A 223 -5.34 -13.58 -10.71
C ILE A 223 -3.96 -14.19 -10.94
N GLN A 224 -3.95 -15.48 -11.30
CA GLN A 224 -2.77 -16.15 -11.84
C GLN A 224 -3.01 -16.44 -13.31
N ASN A 225 -2.32 -15.71 -14.17
CA ASN A 225 -2.29 -15.97 -15.61
C ASN A 225 -1.11 -16.91 -15.90
N ASN A 226 -1.41 -18.16 -16.21
CA ASN A 226 -0.42 -19.21 -16.52
C ASN A 226 -0.22 -19.37 -18.04
N SER A 227 -0.81 -18.48 -18.87
CA SER A 227 -0.70 -18.56 -20.32
C SER A 227 0.76 -18.37 -20.77
N GLU A 228 1.22 -19.26 -21.65
CA GLU A 228 2.50 -19.09 -22.31
C GLU A 228 2.34 -18.14 -23.51
N TYR A 229 3.29 -17.20 -23.65
CA TYR A 229 3.32 -16.35 -24.82
C TYR A 229 3.47 -17.18 -26.09
N ASN A 230 2.52 -17.08 -26.99
CA ASN A 230 2.58 -17.67 -28.32
C ASN A 230 2.23 -16.62 -29.39
N TYR A 231 2.53 -16.93 -30.67
CA TYR A 231 2.26 -16.02 -31.78
C TYR A 231 0.89 -16.28 -32.44
N GLU A 232 0.12 -17.23 -31.94
CA GLU A 232 -1.14 -17.68 -32.53
C GLU A 232 -2.36 -17.03 -31.86
N THR A 233 -2.19 -16.49 -30.64
CA THR A 233 -3.23 -15.81 -29.87
C THR A 233 -2.74 -14.48 -29.32
N PRO A 234 -3.65 -13.51 -29.05
CA PRO A 234 -3.27 -12.26 -28.43
C PRO A 234 -2.75 -12.48 -27.00
N TYR A 235 -1.78 -11.67 -26.59
CA TYR A 235 -1.43 -11.57 -25.18
C TYR A 235 -2.53 -10.78 -24.44
N LEU A 236 -3.04 -11.35 -23.36
CA LEU A 236 -4.16 -10.81 -22.62
C LEU A 236 -3.76 -10.42 -21.20
N ASP A 237 -4.21 -9.24 -20.78
CA ASP A 237 -4.20 -8.79 -19.40
C ASP A 237 -5.59 -8.98 -18.81
N PHE A 238 -5.66 -9.21 -17.48
CA PHE A 238 -6.90 -9.50 -16.78
C PHE A 238 -7.09 -8.58 -15.58
N GLU A 239 -8.33 -8.22 -15.31
CA GLU A 239 -8.73 -7.41 -14.17
C GLU A 239 -9.84 -8.10 -13.38
N LEU A 240 -9.81 -7.93 -12.05
CA LEU A 240 -10.87 -8.33 -11.14
C LEU A 240 -11.77 -7.15 -10.84
N ASP A 241 -13.08 -7.38 -10.80
CA ASP A 241 -14.08 -6.39 -10.35
C ASP A 241 -14.00 -6.12 -8.85
N LYS A 242 -13.58 -7.11 -8.06
CA LYS A 242 -13.40 -7.01 -6.62
C LYS A 242 -12.21 -7.86 -6.16
N ARG A 243 -11.29 -7.26 -5.40
CA ARG A 243 -10.07 -7.94 -4.91
C ARG A 243 -10.08 -8.26 -3.43
N ASP A 244 -10.77 -7.45 -2.62
CA ASP A 244 -10.72 -7.48 -1.16
C ASP A 244 -12.11 -7.54 -0.56
N GLY A 245 -12.21 -7.89 0.72
CA GLY A 245 -13.47 -7.94 1.46
C GLY A 245 -14.37 -9.07 0.99
N LEU A 246 -13.78 -10.24 0.71
CA LEU A 246 -14.47 -11.40 0.16
C LEU A 246 -14.88 -12.39 1.25
N SER A 247 -16.03 -13.02 1.03
CA SER A 247 -16.55 -14.13 1.83
C SER A 247 -16.74 -15.38 0.97
N ASN A 248 -16.68 -16.56 1.59
CA ASN A 248 -17.01 -17.80 0.90
C ASN A 248 -18.43 -17.73 0.30
N GLY A 249 -18.54 -18.08 -0.98
CA GLY A 249 -19.79 -17.99 -1.75
C GLY A 249 -19.98 -16.67 -2.51
N ASP A 250 -19.15 -15.64 -2.27
CA ASP A 250 -19.15 -14.43 -3.09
C ASP A 250 -18.75 -14.77 -4.53
N LYS A 251 -19.09 -13.88 -5.44
CA LYS A 251 -18.72 -13.99 -6.84
C LYS A 251 -17.83 -12.83 -7.22
N VAL A 252 -16.75 -13.14 -7.93
CA VAL A 252 -15.85 -12.17 -8.53
C VAL A 252 -15.79 -12.40 -10.03
N THR A 253 -15.71 -11.32 -10.79
CA THR A 253 -15.65 -11.37 -12.25
C THR A 253 -14.25 -10.98 -12.70
N VAL A 254 -13.61 -11.88 -13.47
CA VAL A 254 -12.40 -11.57 -14.21
C VAL A 254 -12.80 -11.09 -15.60
N SER A 255 -12.27 -9.96 -16.02
CA SER A 255 -12.45 -9.36 -17.33
C SER A 255 -11.13 -9.28 -18.08
N VAL A 256 -11.15 -9.39 -19.41
CA VAL A 256 -10.01 -9.05 -20.25
C VAL A 256 -9.82 -7.53 -20.23
N ALA A 257 -8.70 -7.06 -19.70
CA ALA A 257 -8.46 -5.64 -19.42
C ALA A 257 -8.23 -4.79 -20.67
N ASN A 258 -7.62 -5.37 -21.71
CA ASN A 258 -7.23 -4.68 -22.94
C ASN A 258 -8.24 -4.83 -24.08
N THR A 259 -9.53 -4.68 -23.81
CA THR A 259 -10.60 -4.79 -24.79
C THR A 259 -10.72 -3.61 -25.77
N ALA A 260 -9.76 -2.68 -25.77
CA ALA A 260 -9.71 -1.52 -26.68
C ALA A 260 -11.00 -0.66 -26.71
N GLY A 261 -11.73 -0.60 -25.59
CA GLY A 261 -12.88 0.25 -25.38
C GLY A 261 -14.24 -0.45 -25.43
N ASP A 262 -14.40 -1.51 -26.22
CA ASP A 262 -15.60 -2.36 -26.23
C ASP A 262 -15.29 -3.79 -26.70
N GLU A 263 -16.19 -4.69 -26.36
CA GLU A 263 -16.06 -6.14 -26.65
C GLU A 263 -16.08 -6.43 -28.15
N ASP A 264 -16.92 -5.74 -28.92
CA ASP A 264 -17.05 -5.96 -30.35
C ASP A 264 -15.77 -5.57 -31.08
N THR A 265 -15.23 -4.40 -30.77
CA THR A 265 -13.93 -3.93 -31.32
C THR A 265 -12.79 -4.87 -30.94
N PHE A 266 -12.75 -5.35 -29.72
CA PHE A 266 -11.74 -6.31 -29.28
C PHE A 266 -11.83 -7.62 -30.08
N ARG A 267 -13.05 -8.16 -30.22
CA ARG A 267 -13.31 -9.36 -31.00
C ARG A 267 -12.87 -9.20 -32.46
N GLU A 268 -13.24 -8.10 -33.10
CA GLU A 268 -12.85 -7.78 -34.47
C GLU A 268 -11.31 -7.72 -34.65
N ASN A 269 -10.62 -7.09 -33.69
CA ASN A 269 -9.16 -7.03 -33.71
C ASN A 269 -8.53 -8.41 -33.56
N CYS A 270 -9.02 -9.26 -32.67
CA CYS A 270 -8.56 -10.62 -32.54
C CYS A 270 -8.73 -11.44 -33.83
N ILE A 271 -9.88 -11.28 -34.51
CA ILE A 271 -10.13 -11.95 -35.78
C ILE A 271 -9.19 -11.41 -36.87
N ARG A 272 -9.00 -10.10 -36.94
CA ARG A 272 -8.14 -9.45 -37.97
C ARG A 272 -6.68 -9.84 -37.81
N ASP A 273 -6.15 -9.81 -36.59
CA ASP A 273 -4.73 -9.91 -36.34
C ASP A 273 -4.27 -11.36 -36.17
N TRP A 274 -5.12 -12.23 -35.63
CA TRP A 274 -4.79 -13.62 -35.32
C TRP A 274 -5.71 -14.66 -35.96
N GLY A 275 -6.83 -14.25 -36.52
CA GLY A 275 -7.82 -15.16 -37.11
C GLY A 275 -8.65 -15.95 -36.10
N VAL A 276 -8.64 -15.51 -34.84
CA VAL A 276 -9.35 -16.15 -33.72
C VAL A 276 -10.34 -15.19 -33.07
N ALA A 277 -11.40 -15.72 -32.48
CA ALA A 277 -12.38 -14.94 -31.73
C ALA A 277 -12.42 -15.42 -30.29
N PRO A 278 -12.43 -14.52 -29.29
CA PRO A 278 -12.65 -14.91 -27.91
C PRO A 278 -14.05 -15.47 -27.72
N SER A 279 -14.18 -16.58 -26.98
CA SER A 279 -15.48 -17.17 -26.63
C SER A 279 -16.25 -16.35 -25.60
N ALA A 280 -15.53 -15.62 -24.76
CA ALA A 280 -16.04 -14.68 -23.77
C ALA A 280 -14.95 -13.64 -23.45
N VAL A 281 -15.33 -12.48 -22.93
CA VAL A 281 -14.40 -11.46 -22.41
C VAL A 281 -14.48 -11.29 -20.91
N THR A 282 -15.41 -12.00 -20.25
CA THR A 282 -15.57 -12.06 -18.80
C THR A 282 -15.83 -13.49 -18.34
N LYS A 283 -15.38 -13.80 -17.11
CA LYS A 283 -15.66 -15.09 -16.46
C LYS A 283 -15.87 -14.89 -14.96
N GLU A 284 -16.95 -15.48 -14.45
CA GLU A 284 -17.29 -15.44 -13.02
C GLU A 284 -16.62 -16.59 -12.27
N TYR A 285 -16.04 -16.29 -11.11
CA TYR A 285 -15.47 -17.25 -10.19
C TYR A 285 -16.17 -17.15 -8.84
N THR A 286 -16.39 -18.29 -8.19
CA THR A 286 -16.97 -18.32 -6.84
C THR A 286 -15.84 -18.38 -5.82
N VAL A 287 -15.93 -17.54 -4.80
CA VAL A 287 -14.95 -17.53 -3.70
C VAL A 287 -15.15 -18.76 -2.83
N GLU A 288 -14.11 -19.55 -2.68
CA GLU A 288 -14.10 -20.75 -1.87
C GLU A 288 -12.76 -20.91 -1.15
N GLY A 289 -12.79 -21.57 0.01
CA GLY A 289 -11.57 -21.95 0.74
C GLY A 289 -10.97 -20.86 1.62
N LEU A 290 -11.69 -19.76 1.88
CA LEU A 290 -11.32 -18.80 2.90
C LEU A 290 -11.60 -19.42 4.28
N ASP A 291 -10.67 -19.21 5.22
CA ASP A 291 -10.86 -19.57 6.60
C ASP A 291 -11.87 -18.60 7.28
N GLU A 292 -12.54 -19.05 8.33
CA GLU A 292 -13.40 -18.19 9.14
C GLU A 292 -12.58 -17.55 10.25
N MET A 293 -12.87 -16.27 10.58
CA MET A 293 -12.23 -15.61 11.72
C MET A 293 -12.73 -16.19 13.03
N GLU A 294 -11.85 -16.33 14.02
CA GLU A 294 -12.18 -16.72 15.38
C GLU A 294 -12.50 -15.49 16.23
N ASP A 295 -13.54 -15.58 17.08
CA ASP A 295 -13.85 -14.53 18.07
C ASP A 295 -12.66 -14.31 19.00
N TYR A 296 -12.29 -13.05 19.21
CA TYR A 296 -11.07 -12.66 19.91
C TYR A 296 -11.33 -11.52 20.89
N ASP A 297 -11.02 -11.76 22.16
CA ASP A 297 -10.93 -10.74 23.21
C ASP A 297 -9.44 -10.41 23.46
N PRO A 298 -8.93 -9.26 22.98
CA PRO A 298 -7.52 -8.89 23.13
C PRO A 298 -7.15 -8.63 24.60
N PHE A 299 -8.14 -8.36 25.48
CA PHE A 299 -7.91 -8.09 26.89
C PHE A 299 -7.59 -9.35 27.71
N GLU A 300 -7.75 -10.54 27.15
CA GLU A 300 -7.23 -11.78 27.73
C GLU A 300 -5.71 -11.93 27.53
N HIS A 301 -5.13 -11.15 26.65
CA HIS A 301 -3.73 -11.21 26.26
C HIS A 301 -2.92 -9.98 26.68
N ILE A 302 -3.48 -9.11 27.53
CA ILE A 302 -2.73 -8.01 28.14
C ILE A 302 -2.61 -8.23 29.65
N ILE A 303 -1.61 -7.60 30.23
CA ILE A 303 -1.44 -7.54 31.68
C ILE A 303 -1.62 -6.09 32.09
N VAL A 304 -2.62 -5.84 32.91
CA VAL A 304 -2.85 -4.54 33.55
C VAL A 304 -2.43 -4.63 35.00
N SER A 305 -1.60 -3.72 35.45
CA SER A 305 -1.15 -3.62 36.82
C SER A 305 -1.09 -2.19 37.29
N PHE A 306 -1.22 -2.00 38.60
CA PHE A 306 -1.13 -0.70 39.24
C PHE A 306 0.10 -0.64 40.14
N SER A 307 0.74 0.54 40.18
CA SER A 307 1.92 0.78 41.01
C SER A 307 1.91 2.17 41.62
N GLY A 308 2.61 2.34 42.73
CA GLY A 308 2.62 3.60 43.48
C GLY A 308 1.77 3.54 44.73
N THR A 309 1.51 4.67 45.35
CA THR A 309 0.70 4.80 46.57
C THR A 309 -0.48 5.73 46.30
N SER A 310 -1.72 5.26 46.49
CA SER A 310 -2.91 6.09 46.28
C SER A 310 -2.85 7.36 47.14
N PRO A 311 -3.11 8.58 46.54
CA PRO A 311 -3.74 8.85 45.27
C PRO A 311 -2.78 9.04 44.07
N ASP A 312 -1.51 8.72 44.20
CA ASP A 312 -0.49 8.84 43.13
C ASP A 312 -0.17 7.49 42.50
N THR A 313 -1.19 6.67 42.32
CA THR A 313 -1.04 5.40 41.60
C THR A 313 -0.99 5.62 40.10
N THR A 314 -0.20 4.80 39.44
CA THR A 314 -0.09 4.73 37.96
C THR A 314 -0.54 3.39 37.45
N ILE A 315 -1.11 3.35 36.25
CA ILE A 315 -1.45 2.12 35.53
C ILE A 315 -0.30 1.74 34.60
N ASN A 316 0.00 0.45 34.53
CA ASN A 316 0.93 -0.13 33.55
C ASN A 316 0.20 -1.20 32.74
N ILE A 317 0.32 -1.11 31.43
CA ILE A 317 -0.29 -2.04 30.48
C ILE A 317 0.83 -2.73 29.73
N THR A 318 0.82 -4.06 29.76
CA THR A 318 1.75 -4.88 28.97
C THR A 318 0.96 -5.62 27.90
N ASN A 319 1.23 -5.32 26.64
CA ASN A 319 0.62 -5.96 25.48
C ASN A 319 1.36 -7.26 25.14
N ASN A 320 0.64 -8.40 25.19
CA ASN A 320 1.12 -9.73 24.80
C ASN A 320 0.25 -10.36 23.70
N THR A 321 -0.53 -9.56 22.98
CA THR A 321 -1.42 -10.05 21.91
C THR A 321 -0.65 -10.68 20.76
N GLY A 322 0.57 -10.19 20.48
CA GLY A 322 1.36 -10.60 19.33
C GLY A 322 0.86 -10.05 18.00
N ILE A 323 -0.17 -9.21 18.02
CA ILE A 323 -0.69 -8.52 16.84
C ILE A 323 0.11 -7.23 16.65
N GLU A 324 0.73 -7.08 15.48
CA GLU A 324 1.50 -5.90 15.13
C GLU A 324 0.60 -4.66 15.10
N ASP A 325 1.11 -3.54 15.56
CA ASP A 325 0.43 -2.24 15.61
C ASP A 325 -0.88 -2.20 16.45
N LEU A 326 -1.29 -3.27 17.12
CA LEU A 326 -2.38 -3.23 18.08
C LEU A 326 -1.87 -2.70 19.42
N GLU A 327 -2.39 -1.58 19.87
CA GLU A 327 -2.03 -0.87 21.10
C GLU A 327 -3.20 -0.79 22.09
N PHE A 328 -2.89 -0.42 23.35
CA PHE A 328 -3.90 -0.22 24.41
C PHE A 328 -3.66 1.11 25.09
N GLU A 329 -4.71 1.92 25.16
CA GLU A 329 -4.69 3.24 25.77
C GLU A 329 -5.64 3.29 26.97
N ALA A 330 -5.14 3.82 28.10
CA ALA A 330 -5.95 4.11 29.26
C ALA A 330 -6.50 5.55 29.20
N ASP A 331 -7.73 5.76 29.65
CA ASP A 331 -8.33 7.09 29.75
C ASP A 331 -7.62 7.98 30.79
N LYS A 332 -6.91 7.37 31.74
CA LYS A 332 -6.11 8.04 32.77
C LYS A 332 -4.93 7.16 33.19
N TYR A 333 -3.70 7.71 33.14
CA TYR A 333 -2.47 6.96 33.47
C TYR A 333 -1.92 7.19 34.87
N GLU A 334 -2.16 8.34 35.45
CA GLU A 334 -1.54 8.79 36.70
C GLU A 334 -2.55 9.41 37.64
N LYS A 335 -2.13 9.61 38.90
CA LYS A 335 -2.95 10.21 39.96
C LYS A 335 -4.27 9.45 40.18
N LEU A 336 -4.14 8.13 40.14
CA LEU A 336 -5.25 7.22 40.36
C LEU A 336 -5.41 6.96 41.87
N LYS A 337 -6.67 6.95 42.35
CA LYS A 337 -7.00 6.60 43.72
C LYS A 337 -7.40 5.16 43.81
N LEU A 338 -7.13 4.56 44.97
CA LEU A 338 -7.67 3.24 45.28
C LEU A 338 -9.19 3.22 45.12
N GLY A 339 -9.72 2.30 44.32
CA GLY A 339 -11.13 2.21 43.97
C GLY A 339 -11.54 3.00 42.69
N ASP A 340 -10.66 3.80 42.11
CA ASP A 340 -10.95 4.42 40.82
C ASP A 340 -11.10 3.35 39.72
N THR A 341 -11.91 3.65 38.73
CA THR A 341 -12.05 2.82 37.53
C THR A 341 -11.31 3.50 36.36
N VAL A 342 -10.51 2.72 35.65
CA VAL A 342 -9.78 3.13 34.47
C VAL A 342 -10.27 2.33 33.28
N THR A 343 -10.63 3.01 32.20
CA THR A 343 -11.05 2.37 30.96
C THR A 343 -9.84 2.22 30.03
N VAL A 344 -9.52 0.98 29.69
CA VAL A 344 -8.49 0.65 28.69
C VAL A 344 -9.17 0.33 27.37
N THR A 345 -8.74 0.96 26.31
CA THR A 345 -9.30 0.82 24.95
C THR A 345 -8.23 0.28 24.01
N ALA A 346 -8.60 -0.69 23.16
CA ALA A 346 -7.77 -1.18 22.08
C ALA A 346 -7.77 -0.17 20.94
N LYS A 347 -6.61 0.13 20.39
CA LYS A 347 -6.39 1.06 19.28
C LYS A 347 -5.37 0.51 18.31
N GLY A 348 -5.39 0.98 17.07
CA GLY A 348 -4.31 0.78 16.13
C GLY A 348 -3.29 1.92 16.19
N TYR A 349 -2.06 1.60 15.87
CA TYR A 349 -1.01 2.60 15.69
C TYR A 349 -1.40 3.54 14.53
N TYR A 350 -1.12 4.84 14.63
CA TYR A 350 -1.51 5.87 13.64
C TYR A 350 -3.02 5.93 13.30
N ASP A 351 -3.91 5.68 14.28
CA ASP A 351 -5.37 5.70 14.11
C ASP A 351 -5.92 4.60 13.18
N GLU A 352 -5.20 3.50 12.97
CA GLU A 352 -5.70 2.31 12.29
C GLU A 352 -6.85 1.66 13.07
N ASP A 353 -7.77 1.00 12.35
CA ASP A 353 -8.87 0.29 13.02
C ASP A 353 -8.35 -0.99 13.69
N PRO A 354 -8.45 -1.14 15.02
CA PRO A 354 -8.01 -2.35 15.70
C PRO A 354 -8.75 -3.61 15.24
N ALA A 355 -9.98 -3.47 14.71
CA ALA A 355 -10.71 -4.59 14.16
C ALA A 355 -10.09 -5.09 12.84
N GLU A 356 -9.61 -4.18 12.00
CA GLU A 356 -8.90 -4.53 10.77
C GLU A 356 -7.56 -5.21 11.08
N LEU A 357 -6.78 -4.69 12.03
CA LEU A 357 -5.52 -5.30 12.47
C LEU A 357 -5.73 -6.74 12.98
N CYS A 358 -6.75 -6.96 13.79
CA CYS A 358 -7.11 -8.31 14.26
C CYS A 358 -7.55 -9.21 13.11
N ALA A 359 -8.30 -8.67 12.14
CA ALA A 359 -8.83 -9.42 11.02
C ALA A 359 -7.73 -9.95 10.07
N TYR A 360 -6.61 -9.23 9.88
CA TYR A 360 -5.44 -9.72 9.14
C TYR A 360 -4.85 -10.99 9.74
N GLU A 361 -4.98 -11.16 11.07
CA GLU A 361 -4.54 -12.33 11.81
C GLU A 361 -5.64 -13.41 11.98
N GLY A 362 -6.75 -13.28 11.25
CA GLY A 362 -7.89 -14.19 11.33
C GLY A 362 -8.70 -14.10 12.62
N LYS A 363 -8.67 -12.93 13.28
CA LYS A 363 -9.32 -12.71 14.58
C LYS A 363 -10.44 -11.69 14.45
N ASN A 364 -11.63 -12.08 14.87
CA ASN A 364 -12.80 -11.19 14.98
C ASN A 364 -12.78 -10.48 16.34
N LEU A 365 -12.40 -9.21 16.35
CA LEU A 365 -12.36 -8.40 17.57
C LEU A 365 -13.74 -8.24 18.18
N THR A 366 -13.96 -8.85 19.36
CA THR A 366 -15.27 -8.84 20.03
C THR A 366 -15.37 -7.80 21.15
N VAL A 367 -14.23 -7.39 21.72
CA VAL A 367 -14.15 -6.43 22.82
C VAL A 367 -13.16 -5.33 22.45
N THR A 368 -13.61 -4.07 22.47
CA THR A 368 -12.78 -2.91 22.12
C THR A 368 -12.33 -2.11 23.34
N SER A 369 -12.97 -2.29 24.50
CA SER A 369 -12.59 -1.62 25.74
C SER A 369 -12.97 -2.45 26.96
N LYS A 370 -12.21 -2.27 28.05
CA LYS A 370 -12.44 -2.95 29.33
C LYS A 370 -12.11 -2.04 30.49
N GLU A 371 -12.93 -2.11 31.55
CA GLU A 371 -12.73 -1.36 32.76
C GLU A 371 -11.88 -2.16 33.77
N TYR A 372 -10.96 -1.47 34.43
CA TYR A 372 -10.10 -1.99 35.48
C TYR A 372 -10.22 -1.12 36.72
N THR A 373 -10.43 -1.75 37.87
CA THR A 373 -10.47 -1.03 39.14
C THR A 373 -9.08 -0.97 39.75
N VAL A 374 -8.70 0.18 40.28
CA VAL A 374 -7.44 0.35 41.01
C VAL A 374 -7.55 -0.37 42.34
N GLU A 375 -6.85 -1.46 42.48
CA GLU A 375 -6.83 -2.30 43.66
C GLU A 375 -5.42 -2.83 43.94
N ASN A 376 -5.22 -3.43 45.10
CA ASN A 376 -3.95 -4.02 45.50
C ASN A 376 -2.78 -3.02 45.44
N VAL A 377 -3.00 -1.79 45.90
CA VAL A 377 -1.99 -0.75 46.05
C VAL A 377 -2.06 -0.15 47.44
N PRO A 378 -0.93 0.22 48.06
CA PRO A 378 -0.92 0.94 49.32
C PRO A 378 -1.60 2.31 49.18
N LYS A 379 -2.12 2.83 50.29
CA LYS A 379 -2.67 4.20 50.31
C LYS A 379 -2.08 5.02 51.45
N TYR A 380 -2.02 6.32 51.28
CA TYR A 380 -1.81 7.21 52.41
C TYR A 380 -3.05 7.15 53.33
N ALA A 381 -2.82 7.02 54.67
CA ALA A 381 -3.89 7.05 55.62
C ALA A 381 -4.71 8.33 55.48
N ASP A 382 -6.04 8.21 55.44
CA ASP A 382 -7.00 9.34 55.34
C ASP A 382 -7.91 9.42 56.60
N GLN A 383 -7.74 8.50 57.54
CA GLN A 383 -8.40 8.48 58.87
C GLN A 383 -7.42 8.07 59.96
N LEU A 384 -7.52 8.67 61.11
CA LEU A 384 -6.70 8.33 62.27
C LEU A 384 -6.91 6.86 62.71
N SER A 385 -8.15 6.35 62.58
CA SER A 385 -8.52 4.99 62.91
C SER A 385 -7.86 3.89 62.07
N GLU A 386 -7.28 4.24 60.93
CA GLU A 386 -6.55 3.31 60.07
C GLU A 386 -5.13 3.01 60.58
N ILE A 387 -4.59 3.90 61.42
CA ILE A 387 -3.26 3.70 61.98
C ILE A 387 -3.36 2.71 63.15
N PRO A 388 -2.71 1.53 63.06
CA PRO A 388 -2.76 0.54 64.13
C PRO A 388 -2.23 1.09 65.47
N GLN A 389 -2.88 0.71 66.58
CA GLN A 389 -2.51 1.23 67.90
C GLN A 389 -1.05 0.92 68.25
N ASP A 390 -0.55 -0.25 67.91
CA ASP A 390 0.85 -0.61 68.16
C ASP A 390 1.85 0.27 67.38
N MET A 391 1.40 0.87 66.25
CA MET A 391 2.21 1.85 65.50
C MET A 391 2.15 3.22 66.19
N LEU A 392 0.97 3.65 66.66
CA LEU A 392 0.83 4.86 67.46
C LEU A 392 1.70 4.81 68.72
N ASP A 393 1.68 3.66 69.41
CA ASP A 393 2.51 3.43 70.61
C ASP A 393 4.01 3.52 70.30
N LYS A 394 4.46 3.01 69.12
CA LYS A 394 5.85 3.12 68.67
C LYS A 394 6.25 4.55 68.30
N MET A 395 5.31 5.29 67.66
CA MET A 395 5.49 6.71 67.35
C MET A 395 5.63 7.53 68.61
N ASP A 396 4.74 7.30 69.60
CA ASP A 396 4.80 7.97 70.89
C ASP A 396 6.12 7.69 71.61
N GLN A 397 6.53 6.44 71.73
CA GLN A 397 7.80 6.08 72.33
C GLN A 397 9.00 6.77 71.62
N ASN A 398 9.01 6.73 70.30
CA ASN A 398 10.08 7.37 69.50
C ASN A 398 10.13 8.90 69.72
N ALA A 399 8.97 9.53 69.76
CA ALA A 399 8.84 10.98 69.99
C ALA A 399 9.34 11.38 71.40
N GLN A 400 8.93 10.62 72.41
CA GLN A 400 9.38 10.84 73.79
C GLN A 400 10.89 10.62 73.96
N ASP A 401 11.45 9.53 73.35
CA ASP A 401 12.90 9.26 73.36
C ASP A 401 13.69 10.39 72.72
N LYS A 402 13.19 10.95 71.59
CA LYS A 402 13.80 12.06 70.90
C LYS A 402 13.80 13.33 71.72
N LEU A 403 12.70 13.65 72.39
CA LEU A 403 12.63 14.81 73.27
C LEU A 403 13.51 14.65 74.53
N ASN A 404 13.53 13.46 75.14
CA ASN A 404 14.42 13.14 76.24
C ASN A 404 15.90 13.33 75.82
N ALA A 405 16.28 12.80 74.65
CA ALA A 405 17.65 12.92 74.10
C ALA A 405 18.00 14.40 73.82
N TYR A 406 17.03 15.17 73.27
CA TYR A 406 17.22 16.59 73.02
C TYR A 406 17.46 17.35 74.34
N ALA A 407 16.64 17.16 75.35
CA ALA A 407 16.81 17.78 76.68
C ALA A 407 18.18 17.43 77.29
N ALA A 408 18.51 16.15 77.28
CA ALA A 408 19.79 15.70 77.89
C ALA A 408 21.03 16.26 77.16
N ASN A 409 20.94 16.61 75.89
CA ASN A 409 22.11 17.08 75.11
C ASN A 409 22.17 18.62 74.99
N ASN A 410 21.04 19.36 75.18
CA ASN A 410 20.97 20.80 74.87
C ASN A 410 20.60 21.66 76.07
N TRP A 411 20.02 21.11 77.16
CA TRP A 411 19.65 21.85 78.32
C TRP A 411 20.85 22.01 79.29
N SER A 412 20.89 23.09 80.02
CA SER A 412 21.92 23.39 81.01
C SER A 412 21.70 22.57 82.32
N ASP A 413 22.68 22.62 83.23
CA ASP A 413 22.61 21.97 84.54
C ASP A 413 21.52 22.53 85.47
N GLU A 414 21.05 23.77 85.17
CA GLU A 414 19.95 24.43 85.90
C GLU A 414 18.57 23.99 85.37
N GLU A 415 18.53 23.28 84.28
CA GLU A 415 17.31 22.84 83.62
C GLU A 415 17.11 21.33 83.81
N ARG A 416 15.88 20.91 84.00
CA ARG A 416 15.54 19.50 84.13
C ARG A 416 14.18 19.20 83.48
N LEU A 417 14.15 18.21 82.64
CA LEU A 417 12.93 17.59 82.15
C LEU A 417 12.32 16.74 83.29
N VAL A 418 11.10 17.05 83.68
CA VAL A 418 10.39 16.40 84.80
C VAL A 418 9.44 15.32 84.31
N GLY A 419 8.73 15.59 83.20
CA GLY A 419 7.78 14.61 82.62
C GLY A 419 7.29 15.03 81.26
N ILE A 420 6.85 14.03 80.49
CA ILE A 420 6.22 14.18 79.20
C ILE A 420 4.90 13.40 79.27
N SER A 421 3.77 14.07 79.04
CA SER A 421 2.43 13.48 79.01
C SER A 421 1.85 13.66 77.61
N LEU A 422 1.42 12.56 76.97
CA LEU A 422 0.63 12.66 75.74
C LEU A 422 -0.76 13.16 76.10
N GLU A 423 -1.15 14.30 75.52
CA GLU A 423 -2.45 14.95 75.77
C GLU A 423 -3.47 14.57 74.70
N GLY A 424 -2.99 14.30 73.46
CA GLY A 424 -3.87 13.95 72.35
C GLY A 424 -3.18 13.97 71.01
N GLU A 425 -3.97 13.82 69.98
CA GLU A 425 -3.54 13.66 68.61
C GLU A 425 -4.30 14.60 67.67
N TYR A 426 -3.61 15.27 66.69
CA TYR A 426 -4.22 15.85 65.52
C TYR A 426 -3.75 15.08 64.31
N PHE A 427 -4.68 14.58 63.53
CA PHE A 427 -4.40 13.89 62.26
C PHE A 427 -4.94 14.74 61.11
N LEU A 428 -4.07 15.19 60.23
CA LEU A 428 -4.42 15.97 59.05
C LEU A 428 -4.23 15.09 57.80
N TYR A 429 -5.22 15.10 56.92
CA TYR A 429 -5.13 14.46 55.63
C TYR A 429 -5.53 15.38 54.50
N VAL A 430 -4.92 15.22 53.34
CA VAL A 430 -5.04 16.10 52.18
C VAL A 430 -6.47 16.11 51.65
N LYS A 431 -6.99 17.29 51.33
CA LYS A 431 -8.26 17.45 50.61
C LYS A 431 -8.14 17.03 49.15
N ASP A 432 -9.24 16.57 48.58
CA ASP A 432 -9.31 16.27 47.16
C ASP A 432 -8.88 17.46 46.30
N GLY A 433 -7.91 17.24 45.42
CA GLY A 433 -7.39 18.24 44.50
C GLY A 433 -6.49 19.31 45.11
N ALA A 434 -6.17 19.25 46.42
CA ALA A 434 -5.22 20.15 47.04
C ALA A 434 -3.78 19.82 46.60
N ASP A 435 -3.00 20.85 46.26
CA ASP A 435 -1.59 20.74 45.98
C ASP A 435 -0.78 20.86 47.27
N THR A 436 -0.10 19.80 47.63
CA THR A 436 0.78 19.74 48.82
C THR A 436 2.24 19.52 48.46
N TYR A 437 2.58 19.72 47.19
CA TYR A 437 3.94 19.58 46.72
C TYR A 437 4.84 20.68 47.28
N ASP A 438 5.89 20.26 47.96
CA ASP A 438 6.92 21.17 48.46
C ASP A 438 8.12 21.20 47.50
N TYR A 439 8.31 22.35 46.85
CA TYR A 439 9.41 22.56 45.90
C TYR A 439 10.81 22.43 46.53
N TRP A 440 10.93 22.57 47.86
CA TRP A 440 12.22 22.49 48.55
C TRP A 440 12.60 21.04 48.88
N SER A 441 11.63 20.23 49.29
CA SER A 441 11.85 18.79 49.55
C SER A 441 11.69 17.96 48.27
N GLY A 442 10.97 18.47 47.24
CA GLY A 442 10.62 17.73 46.03
C GLY A 442 9.54 16.68 46.26
N GLU A 443 8.80 16.74 47.36
CA GLU A 443 7.81 15.72 47.75
C GLU A 443 6.46 16.34 48.15
N SER A 444 5.39 15.59 47.94
CA SER A 444 4.08 15.92 48.49
C SER A 444 3.89 15.37 49.86
N THR A 445 3.13 16.05 50.71
CA THR A 445 2.74 15.58 52.04
C THR A 445 1.24 15.28 52.05
N TYR A 446 0.89 13.99 52.09
CA TYR A 446 -0.52 13.53 52.01
C TYR A 446 -1.22 13.50 53.35
N ASN A 447 -0.50 13.19 54.45
CA ASN A 447 -1.03 13.25 55.80
C ASN A 447 0.03 13.70 56.81
N LYS A 448 -0.42 14.19 57.96
CA LYS A 448 0.40 14.62 59.07
C LYS A 448 -0.25 14.18 60.37
N LEU A 449 0.43 13.41 61.18
CA LEU A 449 0.03 13.06 62.53
C LEU A 449 0.86 13.87 63.53
N PHE A 450 0.20 14.68 64.34
CA PHE A 450 0.81 15.43 65.44
C PHE A 450 0.45 14.73 66.74
N LEU A 451 1.45 14.16 67.41
CA LEU A 451 1.31 13.74 68.81
C LEU A 451 1.60 14.93 69.69
N VAL A 452 0.62 15.34 70.48
CA VAL A 452 0.67 16.55 71.28
C VAL A 452 0.98 16.21 72.71
N TYR A 453 2.04 16.82 73.23
CA TYR A 453 2.55 16.58 74.57
C TYR A 453 2.43 17.82 75.43
N LYS A 454 2.12 17.57 76.73
CA LYS A 454 2.38 18.51 77.81
C LYS A 454 3.70 18.16 78.43
N VAL A 455 4.62 19.08 78.40
CA VAL A 455 5.96 18.92 78.92
C VAL A 455 6.07 19.65 80.24
N SER A 456 6.43 18.92 81.29
CA SER A 456 6.71 19.49 82.60
C SER A 456 8.22 19.57 82.78
N ALA A 457 8.74 20.74 83.11
CA ALA A 457 10.15 20.99 83.26
C ALA A 457 10.42 21.91 84.45
N GLU A 458 11.65 21.99 84.84
CA GLU A 458 12.14 22.90 85.94
C GLU A 458 13.34 23.68 85.38
N ALA A 459 13.38 24.98 85.59
CA ALA A 459 14.49 25.84 85.31
C ALA A 459 14.83 26.74 86.51
N ASP A 460 16.06 26.71 86.97
CA ASP A 460 16.53 27.43 88.18
C ASP A 460 15.64 27.14 89.41
N GLY A 461 15.24 25.88 89.58
CA GLY A 461 14.38 25.42 90.66
C GLY A 461 12.92 25.82 90.59
N LYS A 462 12.47 26.44 89.51
CA LYS A 462 11.06 26.81 89.27
C LYS A 462 10.38 25.85 88.30
N PRO A 463 9.25 25.28 88.65
CA PRO A 463 8.50 24.46 87.70
C PRO A 463 7.80 25.29 86.65
N TYR A 464 7.73 24.77 85.42
CA TYR A 464 6.93 25.32 84.34
C TYR A 464 6.39 24.22 83.43
N GLU A 465 5.37 24.52 82.64
CA GLU A 465 4.77 23.59 81.72
C GLU A 465 4.62 24.29 80.36
N TYR A 466 4.73 23.51 79.32
CA TYR A 466 4.51 23.99 77.96
C TYR A 466 4.00 22.86 77.06
N TYR A 467 3.49 23.19 75.88
CA TYR A 467 3.01 22.23 74.92
C TYR A 467 4.01 22.05 73.80
N TYR A 468 4.19 20.76 73.40
CA TYR A 468 5.13 20.35 72.37
C TYR A 468 4.42 19.37 71.45
N TYR A 469 4.91 19.24 70.20
CA TYR A 469 4.42 18.21 69.31
C TYR A 469 5.59 17.48 68.67
N SER A 470 5.30 16.21 68.26
CA SER A 470 6.10 15.44 67.28
C SER A 470 5.20 15.14 66.12
N ARG A 471 5.62 15.56 64.93
CA ARG A 471 4.87 15.36 63.70
C ARG A 471 5.51 14.24 62.88
N PHE A 472 4.69 13.24 62.51
CA PHE A 472 4.97 12.22 61.52
C PHE A 472 4.18 12.54 60.25
N SER A 473 4.71 12.23 59.08
CA SER A 473 4.09 12.55 57.80
C SER A 473 4.16 11.38 56.83
N ASN A 474 3.28 11.38 55.84
CA ASN A 474 3.23 10.38 54.79
C ASN A 474 3.12 8.95 55.33
N ILE A 475 2.18 8.76 56.27
CA ILE A 475 1.85 7.48 56.87
C ILE A 475 1.07 6.67 55.84
N ILE A 476 1.61 5.49 55.47
CA ILE A 476 1.08 4.61 54.42
C ILE A 476 0.48 3.38 55.05
N ILE A 477 -0.72 3.04 54.61
CA ILE A 477 -1.39 1.78 54.93
C ILE A 477 -1.15 0.81 53.78
N MET A 478 -0.49 -0.29 54.09
CA MET A 478 -0.18 -1.35 53.14
C MET A 478 -1.41 -2.21 52.88
N GLU A 479 -1.41 -3.00 51.81
CA GLU A 479 -2.51 -3.90 51.42
C GLU A 479 -2.90 -4.89 52.52
N ASP A 480 -1.95 -5.32 53.32
CA ASP A 480 -2.17 -6.23 54.47
C ASP A 480 -2.65 -5.53 55.75
N GLY A 481 -2.93 -4.23 55.68
CA GLY A 481 -3.34 -3.41 56.80
C GLY A 481 -2.21 -2.97 57.73
N THR A 482 -0.97 -3.33 57.44
CA THR A 482 0.19 -2.81 58.18
C THR A 482 0.47 -1.36 57.81
N CYS A 483 1.18 -0.66 58.71
CA CYS A 483 1.51 0.74 58.53
C CYS A 483 3.02 0.92 58.24
N SER A 484 3.34 1.77 57.27
CA SER A 484 4.71 2.12 56.87
C SER A 484 4.92 3.63 56.89
N LEU A 485 6.03 4.09 57.46
CA LEU A 485 6.46 5.49 57.48
C LEU A 485 7.94 5.58 57.82
N ASP A 486 8.54 6.74 57.56
CA ASP A 486 9.90 7.04 58.06
C ASP A 486 9.82 7.50 59.52
N MET A 487 10.12 6.61 60.42
CA MET A 487 10.20 6.88 61.87
C MET A 487 11.33 7.83 62.29
N SER A 488 12.26 8.12 61.39
CA SER A 488 13.38 9.05 61.69
C SER A 488 13.01 10.51 61.32
N ALA A 489 12.06 10.70 60.39
CA ALA A 489 11.62 12.00 59.87
C ALA A 489 10.60 12.67 60.80
N ILE A 490 10.94 12.87 62.06
CA ILE A 490 10.07 13.57 63.02
C ILE A 490 10.35 15.06 62.98
N ALA A 491 9.32 15.85 62.67
CA ALA A 491 9.37 17.29 62.80
C ALA A 491 8.84 17.75 64.16
N THR A 492 9.41 18.77 64.70
CA THR A 492 9.14 19.35 66.02
C THR A 492 8.88 20.84 65.92
N PRO A 493 8.37 21.54 66.93
CA PRO A 493 8.17 22.97 66.88
C PRO A 493 9.45 23.77 66.58
N ASP A 494 9.35 24.71 65.64
CA ASP A 494 10.40 25.71 65.40
C ASP A 494 10.25 26.92 66.31
N ASP A 495 9.02 27.22 66.72
CA ASP A 495 8.75 28.31 67.67
C ASP A 495 9.30 28.00 69.06
N THR A 496 9.69 29.04 69.80
CA THR A 496 10.21 28.90 71.16
C THR A 496 9.41 29.74 72.14
N ILE A 497 9.29 29.20 73.34
CA ILE A 497 8.82 29.96 74.50
C ILE A 497 10.03 30.38 75.37
N SER A 498 9.88 31.50 76.05
CA SER A 498 10.90 32.00 76.98
C SER A 498 10.40 31.94 78.40
N VAL A 499 11.22 31.35 79.29
CA VAL A 499 10.94 31.32 80.75
C VAL A 499 11.94 32.23 81.43
N ASP A 500 11.45 33.16 82.26
CA ASP A 500 12.20 34.21 82.97
C ASP A 500 13.13 35.09 82.07
N GLY A 501 12.91 35.04 80.72
CA GLY A 501 13.70 35.77 79.72
C GLY A 501 15.11 35.20 79.44
N TYR A 502 15.46 34.02 79.99
CA TYR A 502 16.81 33.42 79.85
C TYR A 502 16.76 32.00 79.28
N TYR A 503 15.70 31.23 79.52
CA TYR A 503 15.57 29.84 79.07
C TYR A 503 14.62 29.79 77.86
N TYR A 504 15.00 29.07 76.83
CA TYR A 504 14.22 28.99 75.61
C TYR A 504 13.97 27.54 75.27
N TYR A 505 12.67 27.19 75.15
CA TYR A 505 12.24 25.83 74.81
C TYR A 505 11.42 25.80 73.56
N HIS A 506 11.69 24.89 72.67
CA HIS A 506 10.85 24.67 71.50
C HIS A 506 9.45 24.24 71.92
N GLY A 507 8.44 24.95 71.49
CA GLY A 507 7.05 24.68 71.88
C GLY A 507 6.18 25.92 72.04
N TYR A 508 5.03 25.76 72.71
CA TYR A 508 4.00 26.76 72.87
C TYR A 508 3.54 26.85 74.30
N ALA A 509 3.14 28.05 74.70
CA ALA A 509 2.70 28.31 76.08
C ALA A 509 1.28 27.70 76.35
N ASP A 510 0.47 27.55 75.35
CA ASP A 510 -0.87 27.05 75.44
C ASP A 510 -1.26 26.17 74.25
N LEU A 511 -2.27 25.33 74.45
CA LEU A 511 -2.76 24.38 73.45
C LEU A 511 -3.43 25.08 72.26
N ASP A 512 -4.10 26.20 72.46
CA ASP A 512 -4.77 26.95 71.38
C ASP A 512 -3.78 27.48 70.38
N THR A 513 -2.64 27.98 70.83
CA THR A 513 -1.53 28.44 69.96
C THR A 513 -0.93 27.26 69.21
N LEU A 514 -0.72 26.13 69.86
CA LEU A 514 -0.25 24.92 69.18
C LEU A 514 -1.25 24.45 68.11
N LYS A 515 -2.55 24.36 68.45
CA LYS A 515 -3.60 23.98 67.48
C LYS A 515 -3.66 24.96 66.31
N TYR A 516 -3.50 26.24 66.53
CA TYR A 516 -3.45 27.24 65.46
C TYR A 516 -2.29 26.92 64.47
N LYS A 517 -1.11 26.66 64.97
CA LYS A 517 0.09 26.40 64.19
C LYS A 517 0.07 25.05 63.47
N THR A 518 -0.43 24.02 64.11
CA THR A 518 -0.43 22.66 63.58
C THR A 518 -1.64 22.34 62.72
N VAL A 519 -2.84 22.82 63.13
CA VAL A 519 -4.11 22.52 62.45
C VAL A 519 -4.61 23.70 61.64
N THR A 520 -4.92 24.80 62.31
CA THR A 520 -5.64 25.94 61.68
C THR A 520 -4.87 26.51 60.45
N ALA A 521 -3.55 26.66 60.55
CA ALA A 521 -2.70 27.15 59.50
C ALA A 521 -2.58 26.17 58.27
N ASN A 522 -3.05 24.95 58.41
CA ASN A 522 -3.02 23.93 57.35
C ASN A 522 -4.40 23.68 56.71
N LEU A 523 -5.46 24.31 57.18
CA LEU A 523 -6.83 24.01 56.76
C LEU A 523 -7.15 24.36 55.31
N ASP A 524 -6.31 25.11 54.60
CA ASP A 524 -6.48 25.37 53.19
C ASP A 524 -6.37 24.08 52.39
N ASN A 525 -5.37 23.25 52.70
CA ASN A 525 -5.02 22.01 51.95
C ASN A 525 -5.44 20.72 52.68
N TYR A 526 -5.70 20.80 53.97
CA TYR A 526 -5.98 19.60 54.79
C TYR A 526 -7.34 19.66 55.47
N THR A 527 -7.94 18.49 55.67
CA THR A 527 -8.99 18.20 56.64
C THR A 527 -8.32 17.60 57.90
N TYR A 528 -8.99 17.59 59.04
CA TYR A 528 -8.36 17.03 60.22
C TYR A 528 -9.35 16.25 61.10
N GLU A 529 -8.81 15.34 61.88
CA GLU A 529 -9.41 14.67 63.00
C GLU A 529 -8.62 14.99 64.27
N GLU A 530 -9.31 15.00 65.41
CA GLU A 530 -8.67 15.18 66.73
C GLU A 530 -9.12 14.11 67.72
N LYS A 531 -8.20 13.68 68.58
CA LYS A 531 -8.47 12.75 69.65
C LYS A 531 -7.71 13.24 70.89
N PHE A 532 -8.43 13.74 71.87
CA PHE A 532 -7.91 14.19 73.16
C PHE A 532 -8.69 13.49 74.26
N ASP A 533 -8.01 13.08 75.36
CA ASP A 533 -8.63 12.42 76.52
C ASP A 533 -9.30 13.45 77.46
#